data_7ef8d84c19879a88cfad58dac5bee337
#
_entry.id   7ef8d84c19879a88cfad58dac5bee337
#
_cell.length_a   1.000
_cell.length_b   1.000
_cell.length_c   1.000
_cell.angle_alpha   90.00
_cell.angle_beta   90.00
_cell.angle_gamma   90.00
#
_symmetry.space_group_name_H-M   'P 1'
#
loop_
_entity.id
_entity.type
_entity.pdbx_description
1 polymer ?
#
loop_
_entity_poly.entity_id
_entity_poly.type
_entity_poly.pdbx_seq_one_letter_code
_entity_poly.pdbx_strand_id
1 'polypeptide(L)'
;MTIRVGINGFGRIGRNYFRALLEQGADIEVVAVNDLGDTATTAHLLKYDTILGRLKQEVSHTADTITVDGHTIKVLSERNPADIPWGELGVDIVIESTGIFTKKEDAAKHIAGGAKKVLISAPAKDEDITIVMGVNQDKYDPANHHVISNASCTTNCVAPMAKVLDENFGIVKGLMTTVHAYTNDQRILDFPHKDLRRARAAAENIIPTTTGAAKATALVLPQLKGKLDGIAMRVPVPTGSVTDLVVELGREVTKEEVNAAFQKAAEGELKGLLDYTEDPIVSSDIVNAPASCTFDSSLTMVQEGKNVKVIGWYDNEWGYSNRLVDLTVFVGNQL
;
A
#
# COMPACT_ATOMS: atom_id res chain seq x y z
N MET A 1 -4.63 24.48 5.12
CA MET A 1 -5.77 24.00 5.96
C MET A 1 -5.49 22.58 6.33
N THR A 2 -5.65 22.22 7.60
CA THR A 2 -5.50 20.83 8.06
C THR A 2 -6.52 19.93 7.34
N ILE A 3 -6.06 18.87 6.73
CA ILE A 3 -6.90 17.91 6.00
C ILE A 3 -7.64 17.04 7.02
N ARG A 4 -8.97 16.99 6.95
CA ARG A 4 -9.81 16.24 7.89
C ARG A 4 -10.17 14.88 7.31
N VAL A 5 -9.77 13.80 8.02
CA VAL A 5 -9.86 12.45 7.53
C VAL A 5 -10.78 11.58 8.39
N GLY A 6 -11.62 10.78 7.72
CA GLY A 6 -12.32 9.66 8.30
C GLY A 6 -11.69 8.33 7.84
N ILE A 7 -11.62 7.33 8.71
CA ILE A 7 -11.09 6.01 8.36
C ILE A 7 -12.23 4.99 8.46
N ASN A 8 -12.58 4.34 7.36
CA ASN A 8 -13.52 3.22 7.35
C ASN A 8 -12.74 1.90 7.32
N GLY A 9 -12.82 1.12 8.41
CA GLY A 9 -12.01 -0.06 8.66
C GLY A 9 -10.72 0.28 9.41
N PHE A 10 -10.72 0.09 10.72
CA PHE A 10 -9.56 0.36 11.57
C PHE A 10 -8.79 -0.94 11.87
N GLY A 11 -8.64 -1.78 10.83
CA GLY A 11 -7.83 -3.00 10.81
C GLY A 11 -6.33 -2.71 10.75
N ARG A 12 -5.55 -3.65 10.19
CA ARG A 12 -4.08 -3.48 10.05
C ARG A 12 -3.73 -2.17 9.33
N ILE A 13 -4.25 -1.95 8.12
CA ILE A 13 -3.89 -0.78 7.30
C ILE A 13 -4.42 0.51 7.91
N GLY A 14 -5.67 0.55 8.40
CA GLY A 14 -6.20 1.75 9.05
C GLY A 14 -5.38 2.20 10.26
N ARG A 15 -4.95 1.26 11.13
CA ARG A 15 -4.09 1.56 12.27
C ARG A 15 -2.66 1.92 11.86
N ASN A 16 -2.10 1.23 10.89
CA ASN A 16 -0.77 1.56 10.38
C ASN A 16 -0.74 2.93 9.69
N TYR A 17 -1.79 3.27 8.95
CA TYR A 17 -1.98 4.62 8.38
C TYR A 17 -1.98 5.68 9.50
N PHE A 18 -2.74 5.47 10.56
CA PHE A 18 -2.78 6.39 11.69
C PHE A 18 -1.41 6.52 12.39
N ARG A 19 -0.69 5.42 12.58
CA ARG A 19 0.66 5.44 13.15
C ARG A 19 1.67 6.13 12.23
N ALA A 20 1.61 5.88 10.92
CA ALA A 20 2.47 6.53 9.93
C ALA A 20 2.21 8.04 9.87
N LEU A 21 0.95 8.45 9.97
CA LEU A 21 0.55 9.84 10.08
C LEU A 21 1.22 10.55 11.27
N LEU A 22 1.19 9.91 12.45
CA LEU A 22 1.85 10.45 13.66
C LEU A 22 3.36 10.53 13.50
N GLU A 23 3.99 9.55 12.86
CA GLU A 23 5.44 9.51 12.66
C GLU A 23 5.91 10.54 11.63
N GLN A 24 5.17 10.71 10.54
CA GLN A 24 5.47 11.73 9.52
C GLN A 24 5.18 13.17 10.00
N GLY A 25 4.32 13.34 11.00
CA GLY A 25 3.88 14.67 11.43
C GLY A 25 3.11 15.43 10.35
N ALA A 26 2.38 14.74 9.49
CA ALA A 26 1.61 15.34 8.41
C ALA A 26 0.45 16.18 8.95
N ASP A 27 0.11 17.30 8.27
CA ASP A 27 -0.99 18.19 8.65
C ASP A 27 -2.36 17.58 8.29
N ILE A 28 -2.66 16.47 8.95
CA ILE A 28 -3.89 15.68 8.81
C ILE A 28 -4.49 15.46 10.19
N GLU A 29 -5.79 15.71 10.33
CA GLU A 29 -6.59 15.42 11.51
C GLU A 29 -7.47 14.19 11.24
N VAL A 30 -7.26 13.10 11.97
CA VAL A 30 -8.22 11.98 11.96
C VAL A 30 -9.37 12.31 12.90
N VAL A 31 -10.54 12.58 12.32
CA VAL A 31 -11.74 13.05 13.03
C VAL A 31 -12.53 11.87 13.60
N ALA A 32 -12.65 10.82 12.79
CA ALA A 32 -13.41 9.64 13.17
C ALA A 32 -12.86 8.37 12.51
N VAL A 33 -13.09 7.26 13.18
CA VAL A 33 -12.89 5.92 12.65
C VAL A 33 -14.20 5.15 12.70
N ASN A 34 -14.48 4.35 11.69
CA ASN A 34 -15.60 3.43 11.66
C ASN A 34 -15.10 1.99 11.64
N ASP A 35 -15.47 1.20 12.64
CA ASP A 35 -15.14 -0.22 12.70
C ASP A 35 -16.25 -0.95 13.46
N LEU A 36 -16.43 -2.25 13.17
CA LEU A 36 -17.49 -3.06 13.80
C LEU A 36 -17.08 -3.69 15.12
N GLY A 37 -15.81 -3.53 15.53
CA GLY A 37 -15.29 -3.92 16.82
C GLY A 37 -15.66 -2.92 17.92
N ASP A 38 -15.55 -3.35 19.17
CA ASP A 38 -15.73 -2.44 20.32
C ASP A 38 -14.55 -1.47 20.46
N THR A 39 -14.83 -0.30 21.03
CA THR A 39 -13.85 0.79 21.18
C THR A 39 -12.66 0.41 22.06
N ALA A 40 -12.88 -0.39 23.11
CA ALA A 40 -11.80 -0.83 24.01
C ALA A 40 -10.79 -1.72 23.29
N THR A 41 -11.29 -2.70 22.52
CA THR A 41 -10.45 -3.57 21.68
C THR A 41 -9.72 -2.76 20.62
N THR A 42 -10.40 -1.82 19.98
CA THR A 42 -9.83 -0.95 18.95
C THR A 42 -8.69 -0.09 19.51
N ALA A 43 -8.88 0.54 20.67
CA ALA A 43 -7.85 1.32 21.37
C ALA A 43 -6.68 0.43 21.83
N HIS A 44 -6.96 -0.77 22.32
CA HIS A 44 -5.92 -1.74 22.71
C HIS A 44 -5.03 -2.13 21.52
N LEU A 45 -5.63 -2.47 20.38
CA LEU A 45 -4.91 -2.86 19.15
C LEU A 45 -4.20 -1.68 18.49
N LEU A 46 -4.63 -0.44 18.72
CA LEU A 46 -3.86 0.74 18.32
C LEU A 46 -2.62 0.92 19.18
N LYS A 47 -2.76 0.69 20.50
CA LYS A 47 -1.67 0.87 21.46
C LYS A 47 -0.61 -0.22 21.35
N TYR A 48 -1.02 -1.48 21.16
CA TYR A 48 -0.13 -2.64 21.13
C TYR A 48 -0.22 -3.34 19.77
N ASP A 49 0.91 -3.48 19.11
CA ASP A 49 1.05 -4.16 17.84
C ASP A 49 2.19 -5.15 17.89
N THR A 50 1.97 -6.37 17.41
CA THR A 50 2.99 -7.44 17.47
C THR A 50 4.21 -7.13 16.61
N ILE A 51 4.03 -6.40 15.49
CA ILE A 51 5.09 -6.08 14.54
C ILE A 51 5.71 -4.73 14.88
N LEU A 52 4.88 -3.69 14.99
CA LEU A 52 5.32 -2.31 15.22
C LEU A 52 5.61 -1.99 16.68
N GLY A 53 5.28 -2.90 17.60
CA GLY A 53 5.45 -2.68 19.02
C GLY A 53 4.43 -1.70 19.62
N ARG A 54 4.74 -1.23 20.83
CA ARG A 54 3.86 -0.31 21.57
C ARG A 54 3.94 1.09 20.98
N LEU A 55 2.77 1.70 20.73
CA LEU A 55 2.67 3.11 20.36
C LEU A 55 3.22 3.99 21.48
N LYS A 56 4.05 4.98 21.15
CA LYS A 56 4.71 5.86 22.14
C LYS A 56 3.72 6.81 22.79
N GLN A 57 2.72 7.25 22.04
CA GLN A 57 1.66 8.13 22.47
C GLN A 57 0.76 7.47 23.52
N GLU A 58 0.21 8.28 24.42
CA GLU A 58 -0.80 7.80 25.35
C GLU A 58 -2.12 7.52 24.62
N VAL A 59 -2.71 6.35 24.88
CA VAL A 59 -3.99 5.95 24.31
C VAL A 59 -4.98 5.67 25.42
N SER A 60 -6.08 6.39 25.39
CA SER A 60 -7.25 6.16 26.25
C SER A 60 -8.54 6.07 25.42
N HIS A 61 -9.63 5.63 26.02
CA HIS A 61 -10.90 5.49 25.31
C HIS A 61 -12.09 5.70 26.25
N THR A 62 -13.23 6.04 25.64
CA THR A 62 -14.57 5.97 26.25
C THR A 62 -15.39 4.90 25.52
N ALA A 63 -16.70 4.94 25.64
CA ALA A 63 -17.59 4.02 24.91
C ALA A 63 -17.58 4.29 23.38
N ASP A 64 -17.34 5.54 22.96
CA ASP A 64 -17.49 6.01 21.57
C ASP A 64 -16.33 6.89 21.09
N THR A 65 -15.24 6.98 21.85
CA THR A 65 -14.05 7.76 21.46
C THR A 65 -12.75 7.04 21.79
N ILE A 66 -11.73 7.30 20.99
CA ILE A 66 -10.32 7.00 21.29
C ILE A 66 -9.59 8.33 21.38
N THR A 67 -8.78 8.52 22.43
CA THR A 67 -7.96 9.71 22.61
C THR A 67 -6.48 9.31 22.54
N VAL A 68 -5.72 9.99 21.68
CA VAL A 68 -4.28 9.79 21.49
C VAL A 68 -3.56 11.13 21.74
N ASP A 69 -2.71 11.18 22.79
CA ASP A 69 -2.03 12.40 23.22
C ASP A 69 -2.96 13.65 23.33
N GLY A 70 -4.18 13.43 23.87
CA GLY A 70 -5.17 14.48 24.04
C GLY A 70 -6.04 14.77 22.80
N HIS A 71 -5.69 14.23 21.63
CA HIS A 71 -6.52 14.32 20.42
C HIS A 71 -7.61 13.25 20.42
N THR A 72 -8.88 13.67 20.39
CA THR A 72 -10.04 12.77 20.49
C THR A 72 -10.59 12.42 19.10
N ILE A 73 -10.71 11.14 18.83
CA ILE A 73 -11.21 10.55 17.60
C ILE A 73 -12.54 9.86 17.90
N LYS A 74 -13.58 10.19 17.16
CA LYS A 74 -14.90 9.53 17.30
C LYS A 74 -14.85 8.12 16.73
N VAL A 75 -15.45 7.16 17.44
CA VAL A 75 -15.59 5.78 16.98
C VAL A 75 -17.03 5.52 16.58
N LEU A 76 -17.22 5.10 15.35
CA LEU A 76 -18.50 4.74 14.75
C LEU A 76 -18.54 3.23 14.50
N SER A 77 -19.74 2.66 14.34
CA SER A 77 -19.93 1.22 14.09
C SER A 77 -21.03 0.97 13.04
N GLU A 78 -20.91 1.65 11.90
CA GLU A 78 -21.87 1.57 10.80
C GLU A 78 -21.42 0.54 9.77
N ARG A 79 -22.35 -0.36 9.37
CA ARG A 79 -22.07 -1.40 8.35
C ARG A 79 -22.13 -0.87 6.93
N ASN A 80 -23.06 0.05 6.69
CA ASN A 80 -23.26 0.61 5.36
C ASN A 80 -22.54 1.97 5.26
N PRO A 81 -21.61 2.15 4.33
CA PRO A 81 -20.88 3.39 4.17
C PRO A 81 -21.76 4.63 3.95
N ALA A 82 -22.97 4.45 3.40
CA ALA A 82 -23.91 5.56 3.17
C ALA A 82 -24.50 6.13 4.47
N ASP A 83 -24.49 5.36 5.56
CA ASP A 83 -25.08 5.76 6.84
C ASP A 83 -24.07 6.47 7.74
N ILE A 84 -22.80 6.58 7.32
CA ILE A 84 -21.74 7.25 8.07
C ILE A 84 -21.83 8.75 7.79
N PRO A 85 -22.02 9.61 8.81
CA PRO A 85 -22.30 11.04 8.61
C PRO A 85 -21.00 11.86 8.45
N TRP A 86 -20.21 11.57 7.43
CA TRP A 86 -18.91 12.22 7.20
C TRP A 86 -19.01 13.74 7.08
N GLY A 87 -20.06 14.24 6.41
CA GLY A 87 -20.29 15.67 6.25
C GLY A 87 -20.57 16.37 7.57
N GLU A 88 -21.36 15.77 8.48
CA GLU A 88 -21.62 16.33 9.81
C GLU A 88 -20.37 16.39 10.68
N LEU A 89 -19.43 15.44 10.45
CA LEU A 89 -18.14 15.38 11.13
C LEU A 89 -17.09 16.31 10.48
N GLY A 90 -17.42 16.92 9.34
CA GLY A 90 -16.50 17.78 8.60
C GLY A 90 -15.32 17.04 7.98
N VAL A 91 -15.52 15.77 7.58
CA VAL A 91 -14.50 14.94 6.92
C VAL A 91 -14.35 15.34 5.46
N ASP A 92 -13.12 15.63 5.05
CA ASP A 92 -12.78 15.91 3.66
C ASP A 92 -12.50 14.63 2.86
N ILE A 93 -11.69 13.77 3.42
CA ILE A 93 -11.22 12.53 2.75
C ILE A 93 -11.54 11.32 3.63
N VAL A 94 -12.11 10.28 3.00
CA VAL A 94 -12.27 8.97 3.64
C VAL A 94 -11.19 8.02 3.16
N ILE A 95 -10.51 7.37 4.12
CA ILE A 95 -9.64 6.22 3.86
C ILE A 95 -10.51 4.96 3.96
N GLU A 96 -10.77 4.33 2.82
CA GLU A 96 -11.49 3.06 2.76
C GLU A 96 -10.50 1.90 2.92
N SER A 97 -10.43 1.33 4.10
CA SER A 97 -9.47 0.27 4.46
C SER A 97 -10.10 -1.01 5.02
N THR A 98 -11.39 -1.23 4.76
CA THR A 98 -12.08 -2.48 5.11
C THR A 98 -11.68 -3.65 4.21
N GLY A 99 -11.22 -3.39 2.99
CA GLY A 99 -11.00 -4.38 1.94
C GLY A 99 -12.30 -4.94 1.32
N ILE A 100 -13.47 -4.42 1.72
CA ILE A 100 -14.79 -4.86 1.26
C ILE A 100 -15.31 -3.96 0.13
N PHE A 101 -15.24 -2.64 0.30
CA PHE A 101 -15.80 -1.65 -0.61
C PHE A 101 -14.75 -1.19 -1.64
N THR A 102 -14.28 -2.14 -2.47
CA THR A 102 -13.24 -1.89 -3.47
C THR A 102 -13.78 -1.54 -4.86
N LYS A 103 -15.10 -1.60 -5.08
CA LYS A 103 -15.72 -1.09 -6.29
C LYS A 103 -16.06 0.39 -6.12
N LYS A 104 -15.91 1.17 -7.20
CA LYS A 104 -16.28 2.60 -7.20
C LYS A 104 -17.69 2.83 -6.68
N GLU A 105 -18.66 2.06 -7.15
CA GLU A 105 -20.07 2.18 -6.76
C GLU A 105 -20.26 2.08 -5.24
N ASP A 106 -19.56 1.15 -4.60
CA ASP A 106 -19.64 0.94 -3.15
C ASP A 106 -18.87 2.00 -2.37
N ALA A 107 -17.67 2.34 -2.81
CA ALA A 107 -16.83 3.36 -2.17
C ALA A 107 -17.44 4.78 -2.32
N ALA A 108 -18.12 5.07 -3.42
CA ALA A 108 -18.79 6.35 -3.63
C ALA A 108 -19.93 6.63 -2.62
N LYS A 109 -20.40 5.62 -1.89
CA LYS A 109 -21.37 5.81 -0.79
C LYS A 109 -20.82 6.72 0.31
N HIS A 110 -19.49 6.77 0.52
CA HIS A 110 -18.86 7.72 1.42
C HIS A 110 -19.03 9.17 0.98
N ILE A 111 -19.05 9.41 -0.34
CA ILE A 111 -19.31 10.75 -0.90
C ILE A 111 -20.76 11.16 -0.64
N ALA A 112 -21.70 10.22 -0.75
CA ALA A 112 -23.10 10.46 -0.37
C ALA A 112 -23.23 10.77 1.14
N GLY A 113 -22.36 10.23 1.99
CA GLY A 113 -22.24 10.56 3.41
C GLY A 113 -21.59 11.93 3.69
N GLY A 114 -21.14 12.64 2.67
CA GLY A 114 -20.61 14.01 2.76
C GLY A 114 -19.09 14.17 2.64
N ALA A 115 -18.33 13.08 2.42
CA ALA A 115 -16.90 13.16 2.10
C ALA A 115 -16.69 13.76 0.70
N LYS A 116 -15.58 14.50 0.50
CA LYS A 116 -15.23 15.06 -0.82
C LYS A 116 -14.48 14.06 -1.69
N LYS A 117 -13.63 13.24 -1.09
CA LYS A 117 -12.81 12.22 -1.76
C LYS A 117 -12.79 10.91 -0.96
N VAL A 118 -12.55 9.82 -1.67
CA VAL A 118 -12.35 8.49 -1.07
C VAL A 118 -11.06 7.90 -1.61
N LEU A 119 -10.16 7.49 -0.71
CA LEU A 119 -8.93 6.78 -1.02
C LEU A 119 -9.10 5.30 -0.63
N ILE A 120 -9.13 4.41 -1.61
CA ILE A 120 -9.26 2.96 -1.38
C ILE A 120 -7.86 2.39 -1.17
N SER A 121 -7.64 1.76 -0.01
CA SER A 121 -6.36 1.13 0.35
C SER A 121 -6.20 -0.28 -0.22
N ALA A 122 -6.65 -0.50 -1.43
CA ALA A 122 -6.59 -1.78 -2.14
C ALA A 122 -6.70 -1.53 -3.66
N PRO A 123 -6.35 -2.50 -4.52
CA PRO A 123 -6.74 -2.47 -5.92
C PRO A 123 -8.25 -2.34 -6.03
N ALA A 124 -8.70 -1.39 -6.82
CA ALA A 124 -10.11 -1.09 -6.97
C ALA A 124 -10.67 -1.60 -8.31
N LYS A 125 -11.97 -1.45 -8.49
CA LYS A 125 -12.67 -1.73 -9.74
C LYS A 125 -13.53 -0.54 -10.11
N ASP A 126 -13.40 -0.12 -11.39
CA ASP A 126 -14.15 0.99 -11.99
C ASP A 126 -13.91 2.34 -11.29
N GLU A 127 -12.81 2.47 -10.51
CA GLU A 127 -12.37 3.70 -9.85
C GLU A 127 -12.08 4.83 -10.85
N ASP A 128 -12.06 6.08 -10.38
CA ASP A 128 -11.75 7.22 -11.26
C ASP A 128 -10.28 7.19 -11.71
N ILE A 129 -9.40 6.84 -10.79
CA ILE A 129 -7.96 6.70 -11.06
C ILE A 129 -7.30 5.79 -10.01
N THR A 130 -6.33 5.01 -10.46
CA THR A 130 -5.34 4.37 -9.59
C THR A 130 -4.07 5.19 -9.58
N ILE A 131 -3.57 5.55 -8.41
CA ILE A 131 -2.35 6.34 -8.24
C ILE A 131 -1.29 5.55 -7.47
N VAL A 132 -0.08 5.51 -8.00
CA VAL A 132 1.14 5.12 -7.31
C VAL A 132 2.05 6.34 -7.25
N MET A 133 2.35 6.78 -6.03
CA MET A 133 3.22 7.95 -5.81
C MET A 133 4.60 7.73 -6.41
N GLY A 134 5.14 8.74 -7.08
CA GLY A 134 6.38 8.66 -7.85
C GLY A 134 6.24 8.12 -9.27
N VAL A 135 5.03 7.61 -9.63
CA VAL A 135 4.80 7.00 -10.94
C VAL A 135 3.83 7.81 -11.81
N ASN A 136 2.63 8.11 -11.30
CA ASN A 136 1.58 8.74 -12.11
C ASN A 136 0.69 9.74 -11.36
N GLN A 137 1.10 10.27 -10.23
CA GLN A 137 0.32 11.25 -9.49
C GLN A 137 0.04 12.54 -10.29
N ASP A 138 0.84 12.83 -11.30
CA ASP A 138 0.65 13.95 -12.26
C ASP A 138 -0.61 13.81 -13.12
N LYS A 139 -1.21 12.63 -13.17
CA LYS A 139 -2.48 12.35 -13.87
C LYS A 139 -3.72 12.63 -13.02
N TYR A 140 -3.54 13.03 -11.75
CA TYR A 140 -4.66 13.35 -10.90
C TYR A 140 -5.38 14.61 -11.36
N ASP A 141 -6.70 14.51 -11.51
CA ASP A 141 -7.60 15.63 -11.80
C ASP A 141 -8.55 15.84 -10.61
N PRO A 142 -8.36 16.88 -9.79
CA PRO A 142 -9.17 17.09 -8.61
C PRO A 142 -10.66 17.34 -8.91
N ALA A 143 -11.00 17.81 -10.12
CA ALA A 143 -12.37 18.07 -10.50
C ALA A 143 -13.15 16.80 -10.88
N ASN A 144 -12.46 15.79 -11.40
CA ASN A 144 -13.09 14.59 -11.96
C ASN A 144 -12.77 13.29 -11.19
N HIS A 145 -11.69 13.26 -10.39
CA HIS A 145 -11.30 12.07 -9.65
C HIS A 145 -11.72 12.17 -8.18
N HIS A 146 -12.76 11.40 -7.80
CA HIS A 146 -13.33 11.41 -6.45
C HIS A 146 -13.10 10.09 -5.72
N VAL A 147 -13.08 8.96 -6.43
CA VAL A 147 -12.78 7.63 -5.88
C VAL A 147 -11.45 7.16 -6.44
N ILE A 148 -10.43 7.14 -5.60
CA ILE A 148 -9.03 6.97 -5.96
C ILE A 148 -8.51 5.70 -5.32
N SER A 149 -7.86 4.83 -6.09
CA SER A 149 -7.17 3.66 -5.55
C SER A 149 -5.68 3.95 -5.34
N ASN A 150 -5.15 3.56 -4.18
CA ASN A 150 -3.69 3.54 -3.93
C ASN A 150 -3.03 2.24 -4.41
N ALA A 151 -3.69 1.46 -5.26
CA ALA A 151 -3.25 0.14 -5.72
C ALA A 151 -2.98 -0.85 -4.56
N SER A 152 -2.14 -1.85 -4.80
CA SER A 152 -1.65 -2.79 -3.76
C SER A 152 -0.25 -2.41 -3.26
N CYS A 153 0.14 -2.95 -2.11
CA CYS A 153 1.52 -2.82 -1.62
C CYS A 153 2.55 -3.36 -2.63
N THR A 154 2.25 -4.48 -3.28
CA THR A 154 3.10 -5.07 -4.32
C THR A 154 3.18 -4.16 -5.55
N THR A 155 2.06 -3.54 -5.97
CA THR A 155 2.07 -2.59 -7.08
C THR A 155 2.90 -1.35 -6.74
N ASN A 156 2.83 -0.86 -5.51
CA ASN A 156 3.66 0.26 -5.04
C ASN A 156 5.16 -0.07 -5.06
N CYS A 157 5.55 -1.33 -4.90
CA CYS A 157 6.93 -1.78 -5.05
C CYS A 157 7.32 -1.95 -6.53
N VAL A 158 6.55 -2.71 -7.30
CA VAL A 158 6.93 -3.10 -8.66
C VAL A 158 6.79 -1.97 -9.67
N ALA A 159 5.85 -1.03 -9.52
CA ALA A 159 5.65 0.04 -10.48
C ALA A 159 6.82 1.04 -10.55
N PRO A 160 7.41 1.52 -9.43
CA PRO A 160 8.65 2.29 -9.49
C PRO A 160 9.82 1.51 -10.11
N MET A 161 9.96 0.20 -9.79
CA MET A 161 11.00 -0.64 -10.41
C MET A 161 10.82 -0.72 -11.93
N ALA A 162 9.59 -0.97 -12.38
CA ALA A 162 9.27 -1.04 -13.80
C ALA A 162 9.45 0.31 -14.51
N LYS A 163 9.11 1.43 -13.83
CA LYS A 163 9.34 2.79 -14.35
C LYS A 163 10.82 3.02 -14.63
N VAL A 164 11.70 2.75 -13.66
CA VAL A 164 13.14 2.93 -13.82
C VAL A 164 13.68 2.09 -14.99
N LEU A 165 13.27 0.82 -15.07
CA LEU A 165 13.73 -0.07 -16.15
C LEU A 165 13.19 0.35 -17.52
N ASP A 166 11.90 0.71 -17.61
CA ASP A 166 11.28 1.06 -18.88
C ASP A 166 11.81 2.39 -19.45
N GLU A 167 11.94 3.41 -18.59
CA GLU A 167 12.41 4.72 -19.02
C GLU A 167 13.88 4.75 -19.43
N ASN A 168 14.74 3.92 -18.82
CA ASN A 168 16.17 3.89 -19.14
C ASN A 168 16.54 2.86 -20.23
N PHE A 169 15.79 1.74 -20.31
CA PHE A 169 16.22 0.59 -21.12
C PHE A 169 15.12 0.04 -22.02
N GLY A 170 13.83 0.39 -21.77
CA GLY A 170 12.66 -0.15 -22.45
C GLY A 170 12.35 -1.59 -22.06
N ILE A 171 11.17 -1.86 -21.50
CA ILE A 171 10.71 -3.21 -21.18
C ILE A 171 9.99 -3.80 -22.40
N VAL A 172 10.46 -4.96 -22.88
CA VAL A 172 9.81 -5.75 -23.92
C VAL A 172 8.72 -6.61 -23.30
N LYS A 173 9.07 -7.42 -22.31
CA LYS A 173 8.17 -8.28 -21.53
C LYS A 173 8.82 -8.67 -20.21
N GLY A 174 8.04 -9.19 -19.26
CA GLY A 174 8.58 -9.67 -17.99
C GLY A 174 7.62 -10.48 -17.18
N LEU A 175 8.18 -11.18 -16.20
CA LEU A 175 7.45 -11.94 -15.19
C LEU A 175 7.88 -11.50 -13.80
N MET A 176 6.90 -11.37 -12.91
CA MET A 176 7.11 -11.01 -11.52
C MET A 176 6.69 -12.15 -10.60
N THR A 177 7.51 -12.44 -9.60
CA THR A 177 7.10 -13.23 -8.45
C THR A 177 7.25 -12.38 -7.20
N THR A 178 6.16 -12.15 -6.46
CA THR A 178 6.31 -11.59 -5.12
C THR A 178 6.30 -12.72 -4.09
N VAL A 179 7.38 -12.80 -3.30
CA VAL A 179 7.43 -13.61 -2.09
C VAL A 179 6.92 -12.74 -0.95
N HIS A 180 5.71 -13.02 -0.50
CA HIS A 180 4.91 -12.07 0.27
C HIS A 180 4.57 -12.63 1.65
N ALA A 181 4.68 -11.79 2.67
CA ALA A 181 4.20 -12.09 4.00
C ALA A 181 2.72 -12.53 4.00
N TYR A 182 2.31 -13.31 4.99
CA TYR A 182 0.89 -13.66 5.13
C TYR A 182 0.06 -12.43 5.51
N THR A 183 -1.22 -12.45 5.16
CA THR A 183 -2.17 -11.37 5.47
C THR A 183 -3.47 -11.96 6.04
N ASN A 184 -4.31 -11.11 6.64
CA ASN A 184 -5.53 -11.55 7.34
C ASN A 184 -6.59 -12.22 6.44
N ASP A 185 -6.43 -12.22 5.12
CA ASP A 185 -7.27 -13.02 4.23
C ASP A 185 -6.94 -14.51 4.29
N GLN A 186 -5.77 -14.88 4.80
CA GLN A 186 -5.33 -16.27 4.95
C GLN A 186 -5.86 -16.89 6.25
N ARG A 187 -5.71 -18.21 6.36
CA ARG A 187 -6.21 -18.99 7.50
C ARG A 187 -5.09 -19.35 8.46
N ILE A 188 -5.34 -19.24 9.76
CA ILE A 188 -4.38 -19.70 10.78
C ILE A 188 -4.22 -21.21 10.70
N LEU A 189 -5.33 -21.94 10.70
CA LEU A 189 -5.40 -23.39 10.45
C LEU A 189 -6.20 -23.65 9.17
N ASP A 190 -6.15 -24.90 8.65
CA ASP A 190 -6.92 -25.29 7.46
C ASP A 190 -8.41 -24.98 7.66
N PHE A 191 -8.95 -24.09 6.82
CA PHE A 191 -10.34 -23.64 6.91
C PHE A 191 -10.86 -23.17 5.55
N PRO A 192 -12.17 -23.28 5.26
CA PRO A 192 -12.73 -22.91 3.96
C PRO A 192 -12.32 -21.52 3.49
N HIS A 193 -11.88 -21.45 2.25
CA HIS A 193 -11.53 -20.24 1.52
C HIS A 193 -11.81 -20.47 0.02
N LYS A 194 -12.20 -19.42 -0.72
CA LYS A 194 -12.48 -19.49 -2.17
C LYS A 194 -11.27 -19.93 -3.01
N ASP A 195 -10.06 -19.55 -2.59
CA ASP A 195 -8.80 -20.08 -3.10
C ASP A 195 -8.38 -21.25 -2.21
N LEU A 196 -8.35 -22.47 -2.77
CA LEU A 196 -8.05 -23.68 -2.01
C LEU A 196 -6.61 -23.71 -1.46
N ARG A 197 -5.67 -23.00 -2.07
CA ARG A 197 -4.30 -22.87 -1.54
C ARG A 197 -4.28 -21.96 -0.32
N ARG A 198 -5.03 -20.84 -0.34
CA ARG A 198 -5.18 -19.96 0.83
C ARG A 198 -6.06 -20.55 1.94
N ALA A 199 -6.74 -21.66 1.68
CA ALA A 199 -7.46 -22.41 2.69
C ALA A 199 -6.53 -23.12 3.68
N ARG A 200 -5.24 -23.24 3.37
CA ARG A 200 -4.24 -23.94 4.18
C ARG A 200 -3.61 -22.99 5.20
N ALA A 201 -3.09 -23.58 6.29
CA ALA A 201 -2.47 -22.86 7.40
C ALA A 201 -1.33 -21.93 6.94
N ALA A 202 -1.49 -20.62 7.17
CA ALA A 202 -0.62 -19.58 6.64
C ALA A 202 0.81 -19.63 7.19
N ALA A 203 0.95 -19.96 8.48
CA ALA A 203 2.25 -19.96 9.16
C ALA A 203 3.05 -21.25 8.97
N GLU A 204 2.49 -22.25 8.25
CA GLU A 204 3.11 -23.58 8.07
C GLU A 204 3.42 -23.90 6.59
N ASN A 205 2.99 -23.03 5.66
CA ASN A 205 3.06 -23.35 4.23
C ASN A 205 3.62 -22.20 3.40
N ILE A 206 4.35 -22.54 2.34
CA ILE A 206 4.55 -21.68 1.18
C ILE A 206 3.32 -21.86 0.28
N ILE A 207 2.57 -20.77 0.06
CA ILE A 207 1.28 -20.80 -0.62
C ILE A 207 1.35 -20.03 -1.95
N PRO A 208 1.48 -20.70 -3.10
CA PRO A 208 1.36 -20.06 -4.40
C PRO A 208 -0.08 -19.57 -4.62
N THR A 209 -0.24 -18.35 -5.09
CA THR A 209 -1.56 -17.75 -5.36
C THR A 209 -1.46 -16.69 -6.44
N THR A 210 -2.59 -16.26 -6.94
CA THR A 210 -2.66 -15.18 -7.93
C THR A 210 -2.37 -13.82 -7.30
N THR A 211 -1.82 -12.91 -8.10
CA THR A 211 -1.73 -11.48 -7.80
C THR A 211 -2.10 -10.66 -9.03
N GLY A 212 -2.83 -9.58 -8.82
CA GLY A 212 -3.11 -8.61 -9.88
C GLY A 212 -2.03 -7.52 -10.03
N ALA A 213 -0.99 -7.54 -9.19
CA ALA A 213 -0.05 -6.42 -9.09
C ALA A 213 0.71 -6.13 -10.39
N ALA A 214 1.19 -7.17 -11.09
CA ALA A 214 1.89 -6.98 -12.36
C ALA A 214 0.96 -6.37 -13.44
N LYS A 215 -0.29 -6.84 -13.50
CA LYS A 215 -1.29 -6.29 -14.43
C LYS A 215 -1.73 -4.87 -14.02
N ALA A 216 -1.83 -4.61 -12.72
CA ALA A 216 -2.17 -3.29 -12.19
C ALA A 216 -1.08 -2.24 -12.48
N THR A 217 0.18 -2.66 -12.69
CA THR A 217 1.25 -1.76 -13.13
C THR A 217 0.88 -1.07 -14.46
N ALA A 218 0.13 -1.73 -15.34
CA ALA A 218 -0.34 -1.14 -16.58
C ALA A 218 -1.42 -0.04 -16.40
N LEU A 219 -2.06 0.07 -15.23
CA LEU A 219 -2.98 1.17 -14.93
C LEU A 219 -2.22 2.48 -14.69
N VAL A 220 -1.01 2.39 -14.15
CA VAL A 220 -0.16 3.54 -13.80
C VAL A 220 0.97 3.78 -14.82
N LEU A 221 1.34 2.75 -15.59
CA LEU A 221 2.31 2.77 -16.70
C LEU A 221 1.67 2.13 -17.95
N PRO A 222 0.79 2.86 -18.67
CA PRO A 222 -0.01 2.29 -19.76
C PRO A 222 0.80 1.65 -20.91
N GLN A 223 2.03 2.12 -21.13
CA GLN A 223 2.95 1.56 -22.13
C GLN A 223 3.40 0.13 -21.81
N LEU A 224 3.22 -0.33 -20.56
CA LEU A 224 3.51 -1.70 -20.12
C LEU A 224 2.30 -2.65 -20.23
N LYS A 225 1.20 -2.19 -20.81
CA LYS A 225 0.00 -3.03 -20.96
C LYS A 225 0.29 -4.31 -21.75
N GLY A 226 0.02 -5.46 -21.11
CA GLY A 226 0.26 -6.78 -21.70
C GLY A 226 1.70 -7.27 -21.67
N LYS A 227 2.64 -6.47 -21.18
CA LYS A 227 4.07 -6.84 -21.11
C LYS A 227 4.46 -7.53 -19.80
N LEU A 228 3.74 -7.30 -18.70
CA LEU A 228 4.03 -7.86 -17.39
C LEU A 228 2.90 -8.77 -16.90
N ASP A 229 3.26 -9.91 -16.35
CA ASP A 229 2.37 -10.80 -15.58
C ASP A 229 3.13 -11.39 -14.38
N GLY A 230 2.43 -12.08 -13.47
CA GLY A 230 3.12 -12.65 -12.31
C GLY A 230 2.22 -13.40 -11.34
N ILE A 231 2.87 -13.95 -10.32
CA ILE A 231 2.24 -14.71 -9.23
C ILE A 231 2.73 -14.20 -7.88
N ALA A 232 2.06 -14.63 -6.81
CA ALA A 232 2.52 -14.47 -5.44
C ALA A 232 2.84 -15.83 -4.80
N MET A 233 3.88 -15.84 -3.97
CA MET A 233 4.20 -16.91 -3.04
C MET A 233 4.03 -16.38 -1.62
N ARG A 234 2.97 -16.78 -0.90
CA ARG A 234 2.81 -16.42 0.50
C ARG A 234 3.73 -17.28 1.36
N VAL A 235 4.44 -16.66 2.29
CA VAL A 235 5.43 -17.31 3.15
C VAL A 235 5.14 -17.05 4.63
N PRO A 236 5.65 -17.91 5.55
CA PRO A 236 5.40 -17.82 6.99
C PRO A 236 6.15 -16.67 7.69
N VAL A 237 6.01 -15.44 7.22
CA VAL A 237 6.53 -14.24 7.88
C VAL A 237 5.40 -13.22 8.06
N PRO A 238 5.37 -12.45 9.16
CA PRO A 238 4.24 -11.55 9.48
C PRO A 238 4.25 -10.26 8.65
N THR A 239 5.42 -9.77 8.25
CA THR A 239 5.63 -8.64 7.33
C THR A 239 7.01 -8.74 6.69
N GLY A 240 7.31 -7.88 5.72
CA GLY A 240 8.54 -7.95 4.94
C GLY A 240 8.39 -8.88 3.74
N SER A 241 8.15 -8.28 2.60
CA SER A 241 7.90 -8.95 1.32
C SER A 241 8.99 -8.56 0.32
N VAL A 242 9.16 -9.38 -0.73
CA VAL A 242 10.12 -9.13 -1.79
C VAL A 242 9.52 -9.38 -3.16
N THR A 243 9.77 -8.48 -4.10
CA THR A 243 9.43 -8.64 -5.51
C THR A 243 10.66 -9.06 -6.30
N ASP A 244 10.59 -10.22 -6.94
CA ASP A 244 11.52 -10.71 -7.95
C ASP A 244 10.93 -10.36 -9.33
N LEU A 245 11.54 -9.39 -10.01
CA LEU A 245 11.11 -8.95 -11.34
C LEU A 245 12.16 -9.35 -12.38
N VAL A 246 11.76 -10.21 -13.31
CA VAL A 246 12.59 -10.63 -14.46
C VAL A 246 12.00 -10.01 -15.71
N VAL A 247 12.83 -9.26 -16.45
CA VAL A 247 12.42 -8.57 -17.70
C VAL A 247 13.41 -8.79 -18.83
N GLU A 248 12.87 -8.84 -20.03
CA GLU A 248 13.64 -8.65 -21.27
C GLU A 248 13.63 -7.16 -21.62
N LEU A 249 14.81 -6.57 -21.78
CA LEU A 249 15.00 -5.15 -22.11
C LEU A 249 15.17 -4.94 -23.61
N GLY A 250 14.84 -3.73 -24.07
CA GLY A 250 14.94 -3.32 -25.47
C GLY A 250 16.38 -3.17 -25.99
N ARG A 251 17.35 -2.98 -25.09
CA ARG A 251 18.77 -2.90 -25.40
C ARG A 251 19.60 -3.75 -24.44
N GLU A 252 20.83 -4.02 -24.84
CA GLU A 252 21.81 -4.64 -23.95
C GLU A 252 22.24 -3.68 -22.84
N VAL A 253 22.46 -4.23 -21.65
CA VAL A 253 22.88 -3.52 -20.45
C VAL A 253 23.88 -4.35 -19.64
N THR A 254 24.63 -3.68 -18.76
CA THR A 254 25.40 -4.33 -17.70
C THR A 254 24.70 -4.23 -16.35
N LYS A 255 25.14 -5.03 -15.37
CA LYS A 255 24.66 -4.94 -13.97
C LYS A 255 24.89 -3.51 -13.42
N GLU A 256 26.04 -2.93 -13.71
CA GLU A 256 26.44 -1.61 -13.24
C GLU A 256 25.52 -0.51 -13.81
N GLU A 257 25.16 -0.59 -15.09
CA GLU A 257 24.22 0.36 -15.73
C GLU A 257 22.83 0.28 -15.07
N VAL A 258 22.33 -0.93 -14.79
CA VAL A 258 21.05 -1.14 -14.13
C VAL A 258 21.10 -0.56 -12.72
N ASN A 259 22.11 -0.93 -11.92
CA ASN A 259 22.25 -0.45 -10.56
C ASN A 259 22.39 1.08 -10.49
N ALA A 260 23.17 1.68 -11.39
CA ALA A 260 23.32 3.13 -11.48
C ALA A 260 22.01 3.85 -11.82
N ALA A 261 21.14 3.27 -12.66
CA ALA A 261 19.83 3.83 -12.94
C ALA A 261 18.93 3.83 -11.70
N PHE A 262 18.93 2.74 -10.93
CA PHE A 262 18.16 2.67 -9.68
C PHE A 262 18.71 3.61 -8.61
N GLN A 263 20.04 3.68 -8.44
CA GLN A 263 20.66 4.60 -7.49
C GLN A 263 20.31 6.05 -7.82
N LYS A 264 20.44 6.44 -9.10
CA LYS A 264 20.07 7.78 -9.55
C LYS A 264 18.59 8.11 -9.29
N ALA A 265 17.69 7.16 -9.51
CA ALA A 265 16.26 7.35 -9.23
C ALA A 265 16.00 7.50 -7.73
N ALA A 266 16.62 6.68 -6.87
CA ALA A 266 16.50 6.73 -5.43
C ALA A 266 17.03 8.04 -4.82
N GLU A 267 18.13 8.56 -5.35
CA GLU A 267 18.71 9.85 -4.93
C GLU A 267 17.95 11.07 -5.52
N GLY A 268 17.22 10.86 -6.62
CA GLY A 268 16.55 11.89 -7.41
C GLY A 268 15.02 11.87 -7.32
N GLU A 269 14.38 11.55 -8.44
CA GLU A 269 12.92 11.68 -8.60
C GLU A 269 12.08 10.75 -7.72
N LEU A 270 12.63 9.61 -7.28
CA LEU A 270 11.97 8.65 -6.41
C LEU A 270 12.49 8.70 -4.96
N LYS A 271 13.18 9.78 -4.57
CA LYS A 271 13.71 9.94 -3.22
C LYS A 271 12.59 9.83 -2.17
N GLY A 272 12.80 8.96 -1.17
CA GLY A 272 11.82 8.64 -0.12
C GLY A 272 10.71 7.69 -0.55
N LEU A 273 10.66 7.31 -1.85
CA LEU A 273 9.73 6.34 -2.39
C LEU A 273 10.44 5.04 -2.79
N LEU A 274 11.64 5.16 -3.33
CA LEU A 274 12.55 4.09 -3.67
C LEU A 274 13.85 4.29 -2.89
N ASP A 275 14.23 3.29 -2.10
CA ASP A 275 15.52 3.22 -1.44
C ASP A 275 16.47 2.30 -2.23
N TYR A 276 17.77 2.47 -2.04
CA TYR A 276 18.83 1.69 -2.67
C TYR A 276 19.72 1.09 -1.60
N THR A 277 20.02 -0.20 -1.67
CA THR A 277 20.94 -0.86 -0.74
C THR A 277 21.96 -1.74 -1.45
N GLU A 278 23.16 -1.83 -0.85
CA GLU A 278 24.21 -2.79 -1.18
C GLU A 278 24.38 -3.82 -0.04
N ASP A 279 23.68 -3.61 1.07
CA ASP A 279 23.74 -4.49 2.24
C ASP A 279 23.01 -5.80 1.98
N PRO A 280 23.52 -6.92 2.54
CA PRO A 280 22.89 -8.25 2.41
C PRO A 280 21.70 -8.40 3.35
N ILE A 281 20.61 -7.67 3.06
CA ILE A 281 19.41 -7.63 3.89
C ILE A 281 18.48 -8.84 3.67
N VAL A 282 17.65 -9.10 4.67
CA VAL A 282 16.58 -10.10 4.66
C VAL A 282 15.24 -9.48 5.09
N SER A 283 14.16 -10.25 5.05
CA SER A 283 12.81 -9.72 5.31
C SER A 283 12.62 -9.03 6.67
N SER A 284 13.36 -9.42 7.71
CA SER A 284 13.29 -8.77 9.03
C SER A 284 13.90 -7.37 9.04
N ASP A 285 14.86 -7.09 8.15
CA ASP A 285 15.56 -5.80 8.06
C ASP A 285 14.68 -4.74 7.37
N ILE A 286 13.65 -5.17 6.65
CA ILE A 286 12.73 -4.27 5.97
C ILE A 286 11.50 -3.88 6.83
N VAL A 287 11.37 -4.45 8.02
CA VAL A 287 10.30 -4.10 8.95
C VAL A 287 10.43 -2.62 9.35
N ASN A 288 9.33 -1.88 9.24
CA ASN A 288 9.26 -0.42 9.45
C ASN A 288 9.99 0.42 8.39
N ALA A 289 10.41 -0.16 7.26
CA ALA A 289 10.91 0.64 6.14
C ALA A 289 9.77 1.47 5.52
N PRO A 290 9.90 2.81 5.45
CA PRO A 290 8.83 3.67 4.96
C PRO A 290 8.76 3.75 3.43
N ALA A 291 9.81 3.33 2.72
CA ALA A 291 9.82 3.35 1.26
C ALA A 291 8.85 2.33 0.66
N SER A 292 8.37 2.60 -0.54
CA SER A 292 7.55 1.67 -1.34
C SER A 292 8.36 0.46 -1.79
N CYS A 293 9.66 0.66 -1.99
CA CYS A 293 10.59 -0.35 -2.49
C CYS A 293 12.00 -0.01 -2.01
N THR A 294 12.71 -0.99 -1.46
CA THR A 294 14.17 -0.93 -1.27
C THR A 294 14.80 -1.83 -2.31
N PHE A 295 15.44 -1.23 -3.31
CA PHE A 295 16.13 -1.96 -4.37
C PHE A 295 17.43 -2.57 -3.84
N ASP A 296 17.58 -3.88 -4.03
CA ASP A 296 18.77 -4.63 -3.62
C ASP A 296 19.73 -4.80 -4.82
N SER A 297 20.74 -3.95 -4.89
CA SER A 297 21.70 -3.92 -6.00
C SER A 297 22.62 -5.14 -6.06
N SER A 298 22.81 -5.80 -4.90
CA SER A 298 23.68 -6.98 -4.80
C SER A 298 23.11 -8.16 -5.59
N LEU A 299 21.76 -8.26 -5.66
CA LEU A 299 21.01 -9.34 -6.29
C LEU A 299 20.65 -9.07 -7.78
N THR A 300 21.08 -7.94 -8.35
CA THR A 300 20.89 -7.67 -9.78
C THR A 300 21.65 -8.70 -10.61
N MET A 301 20.95 -9.33 -11.56
CA MET A 301 21.52 -10.27 -12.51
C MET A 301 21.22 -9.83 -13.94
N VAL A 302 22.21 -9.96 -14.82
CA VAL A 302 22.07 -9.72 -16.27
C VAL A 302 22.54 -10.96 -17.00
N GLN A 303 21.67 -11.47 -17.86
CA GLN A 303 21.96 -12.64 -18.69
C GLN A 303 21.80 -12.26 -20.17
N GLU A 304 22.79 -12.61 -20.99
CA GLU A 304 22.83 -12.30 -22.42
C GLU A 304 22.57 -10.81 -22.74
N GLY A 305 22.97 -9.92 -21.83
CA GLY A 305 22.85 -8.47 -21.96
C GLY A 305 21.43 -7.91 -21.87
N LYS A 306 20.38 -8.70 -22.10
CA LYS A 306 19.00 -8.20 -22.18
C LYS A 306 18.05 -8.80 -21.15
N ASN A 307 18.33 -9.98 -20.64
CA ASN A 307 17.48 -10.61 -19.63
C ASN A 307 17.96 -10.18 -18.25
N VAL A 308 17.17 -9.36 -17.57
CA VAL A 308 17.55 -8.70 -16.32
C VAL A 308 16.62 -9.16 -15.20
N LYS A 309 17.21 -9.56 -14.07
CA LYS A 309 16.51 -9.78 -12.80
C LYS A 309 16.88 -8.68 -11.83
N VAL A 310 15.88 -8.09 -11.20
CA VAL A 310 16.01 -7.12 -10.12
C VAL A 310 15.15 -7.49 -8.93
N ILE A 311 15.61 -7.14 -7.74
CA ILE A 311 14.94 -7.47 -6.47
C ILE A 311 14.59 -6.18 -5.75
N GLY A 312 13.33 -6.10 -5.30
CA GLY A 312 12.83 -4.99 -4.49
C GLY A 312 12.16 -5.50 -3.22
N TRP A 313 12.67 -5.09 -2.05
CA TRP A 313 12.09 -5.36 -0.76
C TRP A 313 11.07 -4.30 -0.37
N TYR A 314 10.07 -4.66 0.40
CA TYR A 314 9.08 -3.70 0.92
C TYR A 314 8.40 -4.21 2.20
N ASP A 315 8.20 -3.31 3.15
CA ASP A 315 7.25 -3.57 4.22
C ASP A 315 5.84 -3.40 3.66
N ASN A 316 5.15 -4.53 3.45
CA ASN A 316 3.85 -4.55 2.81
C ASN A 316 2.72 -3.87 3.62
N GLU A 317 2.94 -3.59 4.90
CA GLU A 317 2.03 -2.84 5.76
C GLU A 317 2.51 -1.41 5.97
N TRP A 318 3.75 -1.23 6.45
CA TRP A 318 4.29 0.08 6.84
C TRP A 318 4.60 0.96 5.63
N GLY A 319 5.36 0.47 4.66
CA GLY A 319 5.68 1.22 3.44
C GLY A 319 4.42 1.62 2.68
N TYR A 320 3.45 0.69 2.58
CA TYR A 320 2.17 0.97 1.96
C TYR A 320 1.36 2.04 2.71
N SER A 321 1.34 1.98 4.05
CA SER A 321 0.62 2.97 4.87
C SER A 321 1.24 4.36 4.78
N ASN A 322 2.57 4.45 4.66
CA ASN A 322 3.26 5.71 4.38
C ASN A 322 2.84 6.29 3.03
N ARG A 323 2.76 5.47 1.98
CA ARG A 323 2.25 5.92 0.66
C ARG A 323 0.81 6.41 0.70
N LEU A 324 -0.01 5.77 1.53
CA LEU A 324 -1.39 6.22 1.71
C LEU A 324 -1.46 7.59 2.41
N VAL A 325 -0.56 7.88 3.35
CA VAL A 325 -0.43 9.23 3.96
C VAL A 325 0.00 10.24 2.91
N ASP A 326 1.03 9.93 2.12
CA ASP A 326 1.51 10.83 1.05
C ASP A 326 0.42 11.12 0.02
N LEU A 327 -0.34 10.10 -0.39
CA LEU A 327 -1.47 10.28 -1.30
C LEU A 327 -2.57 11.15 -0.67
N THR A 328 -2.82 10.99 0.63
CA THR A 328 -3.79 11.82 1.36
C THR A 328 -3.37 13.28 1.37
N VAL A 329 -2.10 13.57 1.66
CA VAL A 329 -1.54 14.94 1.60
C VAL A 329 -1.62 15.49 0.18
N PHE A 330 -1.23 14.69 -0.82
CA PHE A 330 -1.24 15.11 -2.23
C PHE A 330 -2.65 15.48 -2.71
N VAL A 331 -3.65 14.65 -2.42
CA VAL A 331 -5.05 14.89 -2.79
C VAL A 331 -5.65 16.02 -1.96
N GLY A 332 -5.37 16.05 -0.65
CA GLY A 332 -5.92 17.05 0.28
C GLY A 332 -5.47 18.46 -0.02
N ASN A 333 -4.24 18.64 -0.48
CA ASN A 333 -3.71 19.96 -0.88
C ASN A 333 -4.35 20.52 -2.16
N GLN A 334 -5.19 19.75 -2.83
CA GLN A 334 -5.87 20.11 -4.08
C GLN A 334 -7.41 20.12 -3.94
N LEU A 335 -7.95 20.13 -2.70
CA LEU A 335 -9.39 20.17 -2.42
C LEU A 335 -10.02 21.55 -2.66
#